data_e338ceb2d69904866e36883516cabe34
#
_entry.id   e338ceb2d69904866e36883516cabe34
#
_cell.length_a   1.000
_cell.length_b   1.000
_cell.length_c   1.000
_cell.angle_alpha   90.00
_cell.angle_beta   90.00
_cell.angle_gamma   90.00
#
_symmetry.space_group_name_H-M   'P 1'
#
loop_
_entity.id
_entity.type
_entity.pdbx_description
1 polymer ?
#
loop_
_entity_poly.entity_id
_entity_poly.type
_entity_poly.pdbx_seq_one_letter_code
_entity_poly.pdbx_strand_id
1 'polypeptide(L)'
;ANEIRATEPKDIMTEIEGYVDSVLAVTSPILPLIHLLNRCMCFTEESAVGTQKCSDPREAFLELLEEIRQEQRQCVDKIGKVGSRLIARRDKVATFSTSGSVMEILKNAVTEGKEITAAAFEARPNSEGYRTLQEISELGIPVTFGCDALLCKLVPGSKMFFIGADAISSTGEVYAKTGSYLAALVCSEFGIPFYVAADTSKFDPLSLLGFPIKDSLRPA
;
A
#
# COMPACT_ATOMS: atom_id res chain seq x y z
N ALA A 1 -9.10 19.15 3.92
CA ALA A 1 -10.27 19.47 4.74
C ALA A 1 -10.12 20.76 5.54
N ASN A 2 -8.95 21.04 6.15
CA ASN A 2 -8.71 22.31 6.88
C ASN A 2 -8.70 23.55 5.96
N GLU A 3 -8.65 23.39 4.65
CA GLU A 3 -8.66 24.47 3.66
C GLU A 3 -10.05 24.77 3.08
N ILE A 4 -11.07 23.96 3.43
CA ILE A 4 -12.46 24.21 3.03
C ILE A 4 -12.93 25.51 3.71
N ARG A 5 -13.24 26.51 2.92
CA ARG A 5 -13.65 27.85 3.38
C ARG A 5 -15.16 28.11 3.27
N ALA A 6 -15.84 27.32 2.46
CA ALA A 6 -17.28 27.41 2.30
C ALA A 6 -18.02 27.12 3.60
N THR A 7 -19.15 27.78 3.81
CA THR A 7 -20.01 27.61 4.98
C THR A 7 -21.37 26.99 4.61
N GLU A 8 -21.81 27.17 3.36
CA GLU A 8 -23.04 26.58 2.89
C GLU A 8 -22.80 25.14 2.40
N PRO A 9 -23.69 24.20 2.71
CA PRO A 9 -23.51 22.78 2.35
C PRO A 9 -23.17 22.54 0.87
N LYS A 10 -23.86 23.23 -0.03
CA LYS A 10 -23.68 23.09 -1.49
C LYS A 10 -22.30 23.56 -1.94
N ASP A 11 -21.79 24.64 -1.34
CA ASP A 11 -20.48 25.18 -1.68
C ASP A 11 -19.36 24.30 -1.12
N ILE A 12 -19.55 23.69 0.06
CA ILE A 12 -18.65 22.69 0.63
C ILE A 12 -18.49 21.49 -0.32
N MET A 13 -19.62 20.98 -0.87
CA MET A 13 -19.60 19.88 -1.83
C MET A 13 -18.81 20.23 -3.08
N THR A 14 -19.03 21.41 -3.64
CA THR A 14 -18.31 21.91 -4.82
C THR A 14 -16.81 22.07 -4.53
N GLU A 15 -16.41 22.50 -3.35
CA GLU A 15 -15.00 22.55 -2.96
C GLU A 15 -14.39 21.14 -2.85
N ILE A 16 -15.10 20.16 -2.28
CA ILE A 16 -14.63 18.77 -2.19
C ILE A 16 -14.42 18.18 -3.59
N GLU A 17 -15.39 18.35 -4.48
CA GLU A 17 -15.28 17.91 -5.88
C GLU A 17 -14.06 18.54 -6.57
N GLY A 18 -13.84 19.83 -6.41
CA GLY A 18 -12.67 20.52 -6.94
C GLY A 18 -11.33 19.99 -6.40
N TYR A 19 -11.28 19.58 -5.13
CA TYR A 19 -10.10 18.91 -4.57
C TYR A 19 -9.89 17.50 -5.18
N VAL A 20 -10.96 16.73 -5.34
CA VAL A 20 -10.91 15.41 -5.99
C VAL A 20 -10.34 15.54 -7.40
N ASP A 21 -10.86 16.46 -8.20
CA ASP A 21 -10.41 16.73 -9.57
C ASP A 21 -8.94 17.17 -9.60
N SER A 22 -8.54 18.05 -8.67
CA SER A 22 -7.16 18.50 -8.57
C SER A 22 -6.19 17.36 -8.24
N VAL A 23 -6.58 16.44 -7.37
CA VAL A 23 -5.77 15.25 -7.04
C VAL A 23 -5.67 14.32 -8.23
N LEU A 24 -6.77 14.06 -8.94
CA LEU A 24 -6.80 13.23 -10.14
C LEU A 24 -5.97 13.81 -11.29
N ALA A 25 -5.88 15.13 -11.40
CA ALA A 25 -5.10 15.80 -12.44
C ALA A 25 -3.58 15.69 -12.22
N VAL A 26 -3.13 15.57 -10.97
CA VAL A 26 -1.69 15.61 -10.61
C VAL A 26 -1.10 14.22 -10.36
N THR A 27 -1.92 13.26 -9.96
CA THR A 27 -1.45 11.92 -9.59
C THR A 27 -1.97 10.86 -10.55
N SER A 28 -1.08 9.93 -10.95
CA SER A 28 -1.57 8.67 -11.53
C SER A 28 -2.42 7.95 -10.47
N PRO A 29 -3.70 7.70 -10.73
CA PRO A 29 -4.60 7.15 -9.73
C PRO A 29 -4.19 5.71 -9.39
N ILE A 30 -3.66 5.52 -8.19
CA ILE A 30 -3.50 4.18 -7.60
C ILE A 30 -4.83 3.75 -6.99
N LEU A 31 -5.12 2.46 -7.01
CA LEU A 31 -6.43 1.92 -6.63
C LEU A 31 -6.92 2.37 -5.24
N PRO A 32 -6.10 2.38 -4.16
CA PRO A 32 -6.54 2.92 -2.87
C PRO A 32 -6.94 4.39 -2.89
N LEU A 33 -6.30 5.20 -3.74
CA LEU A 33 -6.68 6.59 -3.92
C LEU A 33 -8.05 6.71 -4.61
N ILE A 34 -8.31 5.88 -5.63
CA ILE A 34 -9.61 5.82 -6.30
C ILE A 34 -10.70 5.45 -5.29
N HIS A 35 -10.47 4.44 -4.44
CA HIS A 35 -11.41 4.06 -3.38
C HIS A 35 -11.67 5.19 -2.38
N LEU A 36 -10.61 5.90 -1.95
CA LEU A 36 -10.75 7.07 -1.10
C LEU A 36 -11.60 8.16 -1.75
N LEU A 37 -11.29 8.52 -3.00
CA LEU A 37 -12.00 9.56 -3.75
C LEU A 37 -13.46 9.18 -3.99
N ASN A 38 -13.74 7.92 -4.31
CA ASN A 38 -15.11 7.43 -4.46
C ASN A 38 -15.90 7.56 -3.15
N ARG A 39 -15.32 7.24 -2.00
CA ARG A 39 -15.98 7.45 -0.70
C ARG A 39 -16.27 8.93 -0.43
N CYS A 40 -15.36 9.83 -0.81
CA CYS A 40 -15.60 11.27 -0.72
C CYS A 40 -16.75 11.72 -1.65
N MET A 41 -16.80 11.21 -2.87
CA MET A 41 -17.87 11.53 -3.83
C MET A 41 -19.23 10.99 -3.39
N CYS A 42 -19.30 9.73 -2.92
CA CYS A 42 -20.53 9.18 -2.37
C CYS A 42 -21.05 10.02 -1.18
N PHE A 43 -20.15 10.49 -0.32
CA PHE A 43 -20.51 11.38 0.78
C PHE A 43 -21.15 12.69 0.27
N THR A 44 -20.60 13.29 -0.80
CA THR A 44 -21.18 14.51 -1.38
C THR A 44 -22.57 14.25 -1.96
N GLU A 45 -22.77 13.15 -2.69
CA GLU A 45 -24.05 12.76 -3.26
C GLU A 45 -25.12 12.50 -2.18
N GLU A 46 -24.79 11.74 -1.13
CA GLU A 46 -25.69 11.43 -0.02
C GLU A 46 -26.08 12.68 0.76
N SER A 47 -25.15 13.60 0.95
CA SER A 47 -25.40 14.89 1.61
C SER A 47 -26.31 15.79 0.75
N ALA A 48 -26.13 15.80 -0.57
CA ALA A 48 -26.96 16.57 -1.51
C ALA A 48 -28.41 16.07 -1.55
N VAL A 49 -28.64 14.77 -1.38
CA VAL A 49 -29.97 14.13 -1.36
C VAL A 49 -30.64 14.27 0.01
N GLY A 50 -29.92 14.75 1.03
CA GLY A 50 -30.45 14.95 2.39
C GLY A 50 -30.67 13.65 3.16
N THR A 51 -30.01 12.57 2.77
CA THR A 51 -30.07 11.28 3.46
C THR A 51 -29.19 11.27 4.72
N GLN A 52 -28.18 12.13 4.80
CA GLN A 52 -27.39 12.34 6.00
C GLN A 52 -28.04 13.39 6.91
N LYS A 53 -28.37 12.99 8.14
CA LYS A 53 -28.86 13.89 9.19
C LYS A 53 -27.70 14.59 9.92
N CYS A 54 -26.83 15.26 9.18
CA CYS A 54 -25.76 16.02 9.82
C CYS A 54 -26.11 17.50 9.82
N SER A 55 -25.94 18.16 10.97
CA SER A 55 -26.18 19.60 11.13
C SER A 55 -25.09 20.45 10.47
N ASP A 56 -23.86 19.90 10.32
CA ASP A 56 -22.73 20.54 9.67
C ASP A 56 -22.03 19.55 8.71
N PRO A 57 -22.18 19.73 7.38
CA PRO A 57 -21.53 18.89 6.39
C PRO A 57 -20.00 18.87 6.47
N ARG A 58 -19.39 19.94 6.96
CA ARG A 58 -17.94 20.03 7.14
C ARG A 58 -17.46 19.12 8.27
N GLU A 59 -18.16 19.13 9.41
CA GLU A 59 -17.86 18.21 10.52
C GLU A 59 -18.01 16.75 10.07
N ALA A 60 -19.11 16.42 9.41
CA ALA A 60 -19.34 15.08 8.91
C ALA A 60 -18.27 14.62 7.91
N PHE A 61 -17.80 15.51 7.04
CA PHE A 61 -16.70 15.17 6.12
C PHE A 61 -15.38 14.94 6.84
N LEU A 62 -15.08 15.73 7.87
CA LEU A 62 -13.90 15.53 8.71
C LEU A 62 -13.97 14.18 9.47
N GLU A 63 -15.13 13.84 9.99
CA GLU A 63 -15.39 12.53 10.63
C GLU A 63 -15.15 11.38 9.64
N LEU A 64 -15.71 11.46 8.42
CA LEU A 64 -15.47 10.48 7.37
C LEU A 64 -13.97 10.29 7.06
N LEU A 65 -13.23 11.39 6.92
CA LEU A 65 -11.79 11.31 6.67
C LEU A 65 -11.02 10.65 7.82
N GLU A 66 -11.41 10.91 9.07
CA GLU A 66 -10.77 10.28 10.22
C GLU A 66 -11.15 8.81 10.33
N GLU A 67 -12.39 8.42 10.03
CA GLU A 67 -12.81 7.02 9.94
C GLU A 67 -11.97 6.26 8.90
N ILE A 68 -11.85 6.80 7.68
CA ILE A 68 -11.03 6.20 6.61
C ILE A 68 -9.58 6.03 7.07
N ARG A 69 -9.04 7.04 7.73
CA ARG A 69 -7.67 7.02 8.27
C ARG A 69 -7.49 5.94 9.33
N GLN A 70 -8.47 5.77 10.22
CA GLN A 70 -8.45 4.74 11.25
C GLN A 70 -8.58 3.34 10.67
N GLU A 71 -9.46 3.14 9.68
CA GLU A 71 -9.60 1.88 8.96
C GLU A 71 -8.28 1.47 8.30
N GLN A 72 -7.61 2.41 7.61
CA GLN A 72 -6.31 2.16 6.97
C GLN A 72 -5.24 1.77 8.00
N ARG A 73 -5.15 2.46 9.12
CA ARG A 73 -4.22 2.12 10.21
C ARG A 73 -4.49 0.72 10.76
N GLN A 74 -5.77 0.40 11.02
CA GLN A 74 -6.15 -0.93 11.50
C GLN A 74 -5.82 -2.04 10.50
N CYS A 75 -6.00 -1.80 9.20
CA CYS A 75 -5.62 -2.74 8.15
C CYS A 75 -4.12 -3.01 8.15
N VAL A 76 -3.30 -1.97 8.18
CA VAL A 76 -1.84 -2.08 8.22
C VAL A 76 -1.36 -2.81 9.48
N ASP A 77 -1.93 -2.48 10.65
CA ASP A 77 -1.63 -3.15 11.92
C ASP A 77 -2.00 -4.65 11.87
N LYS A 78 -3.16 -5.00 11.33
CA LYS A 78 -3.56 -6.41 11.13
C LYS A 78 -2.60 -7.15 10.20
N ILE A 79 -2.19 -6.53 9.08
CA ILE A 79 -1.21 -7.11 8.17
C ILE A 79 0.12 -7.33 8.90
N GLY A 80 0.58 -6.35 9.66
CA GLY A 80 1.78 -6.45 10.48
C GLY A 80 1.74 -7.66 11.43
N LYS A 81 0.66 -7.80 12.19
CA LYS A 81 0.44 -8.90 13.14
C LYS A 81 0.32 -10.27 12.46
N VAL A 82 -0.34 -10.34 11.32
CA VAL A 82 -0.48 -11.62 10.59
C VAL A 82 0.84 -12.01 9.94
N GLY A 83 1.50 -11.06 9.27
CA GLY A 83 2.76 -11.32 8.58
C GLY A 83 3.90 -11.63 9.54
N SER A 84 3.98 -10.95 10.70
CA SER A 84 5.02 -11.22 11.69
C SER A 84 4.97 -12.67 12.22
N ARG A 85 3.79 -13.29 12.32
CA ARG A 85 3.65 -14.69 12.77
C ARG A 85 4.29 -15.71 11.83
N LEU A 86 4.48 -15.35 10.55
CA LEU A 86 5.16 -16.20 9.58
C LEU A 86 6.68 -16.21 9.81
N ILE A 87 7.21 -15.18 10.45
CA ILE A 87 8.64 -14.98 10.67
C ILE A 87 9.05 -15.64 11.99
N ALA A 88 10.04 -16.54 11.93
CA ALA A 88 10.65 -17.12 13.12
C ALA A 88 11.91 -16.34 13.54
N ARG A 89 12.39 -16.60 14.76
CA ARG A 89 13.65 -16.04 15.25
C ARG A 89 14.81 -16.50 14.37
N ARG A 90 15.70 -15.58 14.02
CA ARG A 90 16.89 -15.76 13.15
C ARG A 90 16.56 -16.03 11.68
N ASP A 91 15.32 -15.79 11.26
CA ASP A 91 15.01 -15.85 9.83
C ASP A 91 15.67 -14.70 9.07
N LYS A 92 16.02 -15.00 7.83
CA LYS A 92 16.36 -14.00 6.83
C LYS A 92 15.12 -13.75 5.98
N VAL A 93 14.68 -12.51 5.92
CA VAL A 93 13.52 -12.05 5.15
C VAL A 93 14.00 -11.23 3.97
N ALA A 94 13.49 -11.50 2.77
CA ALA A 94 13.78 -10.67 1.60
C ALA A 94 12.57 -9.79 1.24
N THR A 95 12.83 -8.61 0.70
CA THR A 95 11.80 -7.69 0.21
C THR A 95 12.29 -6.89 -1.00
N PHE A 96 11.33 -6.39 -1.78
CA PHE A 96 11.60 -5.60 -2.99
C PHE A 96 10.77 -4.33 -3.01
N SER A 97 11.40 -3.19 -3.35
CA SER A 97 10.76 -1.87 -3.36
C SER A 97 10.28 -1.44 -1.96
N THR A 98 9.46 -0.39 -1.90
CA THR A 98 8.93 0.19 -0.67
C THR A 98 7.48 -0.22 -0.45
N SER A 99 7.17 -0.71 0.76
CA SER A 99 5.81 -1.06 1.16
C SER A 99 5.61 -0.84 2.66
N GLY A 100 4.69 0.06 3.01
CA GLY A 100 4.34 0.30 4.41
C GLY A 100 3.81 -0.94 5.11
N SER A 101 3.06 -1.80 4.41
CA SER A 101 2.58 -3.08 4.94
C SER A 101 3.71 -4.04 5.27
N VAL A 102 4.72 -4.13 4.40
CA VAL A 102 5.92 -4.97 4.66
C VAL A 102 6.73 -4.41 5.83
N MET A 103 6.92 -3.09 5.88
CA MET A 103 7.61 -2.46 7.00
C MET A 103 6.90 -2.70 8.33
N GLU A 104 5.58 -2.67 8.36
CA GLU A 104 4.83 -2.98 9.59
C GLU A 104 4.97 -4.46 10.00
N ILE A 105 5.08 -5.40 9.04
CA ILE A 105 5.39 -6.81 9.33
C ILE A 105 6.75 -6.92 10.04
N LEU A 106 7.79 -6.28 9.49
CA LEU A 106 9.14 -6.32 10.05
C LEU A 106 9.20 -5.67 11.44
N LYS A 107 8.55 -4.53 11.60
CA LYS A 107 8.43 -3.81 12.87
C LYS A 107 7.75 -4.66 13.95
N ASN A 108 6.66 -5.33 13.64
CA ASN A 108 5.98 -6.24 14.55
C ASN A 108 6.91 -7.41 14.94
N ALA A 109 7.64 -8.00 13.97
CA ALA A 109 8.59 -9.07 14.26
C ALA A 109 9.68 -8.64 15.26
N VAL A 110 10.25 -7.44 15.08
CA VAL A 110 11.23 -6.86 16.00
C VAL A 110 10.61 -6.59 17.38
N THR A 111 9.42 -6.01 17.42
CA THR A 111 8.70 -5.73 18.68
C THR A 111 8.38 -7.00 19.46
N GLU A 112 8.15 -8.11 18.77
CA GLU A 112 7.99 -9.45 19.37
C GLU A 112 9.33 -10.09 19.81
N GLY A 113 10.46 -9.36 19.71
CA GLY A 113 11.77 -9.82 20.12
C GLY A 113 12.44 -10.81 19.16
N LYS A 114 12.02 -10.86 17.91
CA LYS A 114 12.63 -11.71 16.89
C LYS A 114 13.89 -11.05 16.34
N GLU A 115 15.02 -11.74 16.50
CA GLU A 115 16.28 -11.36 15.85
C GLU A 115 16.23 -11.84 14.40
N ILE A 116 16.04 -10.94 13.46
CA ILE A 116 15.95 -11.25 12.03
C ILE A 116 17.02 -10.53 11.24
N THR A 117 17.28 -11.00 10.03
CA THR A 117 18.10 -10.29 9.04
C THR A 117 17.29 -10.05 7.78
N ALA A 118 17.67 -9.04 7.00
CA ALA A 118 16.94 -8.70 5.78
C ALA A 118 17.84 -8.73 4.54
N ALA A 119 17.21 -8.95 3.38
CA ALA A 119 17.77 -8.65 2.08
C ALA A 119 16.83 -7.68 1.36
N ALA A 120 17.38 -6.59 0.82
CA ALA A 120 16.61 -5.58 0.09
C ALA A 120 17.36 -5.17 -1.18
N PHE A 121 16.64 -4.62 -2.16
CA PHE A 121 17.14 -4.33 -3.50
C PHE A 121 16.82 -2.90 -3.91
N GLU A 122 17.56 -2.36 -4.88
CA GLU A 122 17.41 -0.98 -5.35
C GLU A 122 16.02 -0.65 -5.86
N ALA A 123 15.34 -1.60 -6.49
CA ALA A 123 14.02 -1.44 -7.11
C ALA A 123 14.03 -0.35 -8.21
N ARG A 124 14.82 -0.61 -9.26
CA ARG A 124 14.91 0.27 -10.43
C ARG A 124 13.58 0.30 -11.22
N PRO A 125 13.25 1.38 -11.96
CA PRO A 125 14.11 2.56 -12.20
C PRO A 125 14.10 3.60 -11.08
N ASN A 126 13.08 3.65 -10.22
CA ASN A 126 12.87 4.74 -9.24
C ASN A 126 13.77 4.65 -8.00
N SER A 127 14.50 3.55 -7.82
CA SER A 127 15.43 3.33 -6.70
C SER A 127 14.77 3.45 -5.31
N GLU A 128 13.50 3.08 -5.20
CA GLU A 128 12.72 3.17 -3.95
C GLU A 128 13.28 2.25 -2.85
N GLY A 129 14.09 1.26 -3.22
CA GLY A 129 14.75 0.36 -2.28
C GLY A 129 15.69 1.06 -1.30
N TYR A 130 16.25 2.23 -1.63
CA TYR A 130 17.06 3.00 -0.69
C TYR A 130 16.26 3.49 0.52
N ARG A 131 15.00 3.85 0.30
CA ARG A 131 14.08 4.18 1.41
C ARG A 131 13.83 2.95 2.27
N THR A 132 13.59 1.79 1.67
CA THR A 132 13.41 0.53 2.38
C THR A 132 14.66 0.14 3.18
N LEU A 133 15.87 0.32 2.62
CA LEU A 133 17.12 0.13 3.33
C LEU A 133 17.21 0.99 4.59
N GLN A 134 16.87 2.28 4.47
CA GLN A 134 16.89 3.20 5.60
C GLN A 134 15.89 2.76 6.68
N GLU A 135 14.64 2.51 6.31
CA GLU A 135 13.58 2.10 7.24
C GLU A 135 13.92 0.78 7.96
N ILE A 136 14.48 -0.22 7.26
CA ILE A 136 14.95 -1.48 7.87
C ILE A 136 16.11 -1.23 8.84
N SER A 137 17.04 -0.35 8.48
CA SER A 137 18.19 -0.01 9.34
C SER A 137 17.75 0.73 10.61
N GLU A 138 16.75 1.60 10.51
CA GLU A 138 16.16 2.31 11.66
C GLU A 138 15.47 1.34 12.66
N LEU A 139 14.96 0.20 12.17
CA LEU A 139 14.44 -0.89 13.02
C LEU A 139 15.56 -1.72 13.70
N GLY A 140 16.83 -1.44 13.41
CA GLY A 140 17.96 -2.21 13.93
C GLY A 140 18.13 -3.59 13.31
N ILE A 141 17.54 -3.86 12.16
CA ILE A 141 17.64 -5.14 11.44
C ILE A 141 18.88 -5.11 10.55
N PRO A 142 19.84 -6.04 10.72
CA PRO A 142 20.97 -6.18 9.80
C PRO A 142 20.45 -6.46 8.38
N VAL A 143 20.81 -5.62 7.41
CA VAL A 143 20.32 -5.71 6.03
C VAL A 143 21.46 -5.87 5.04
N THR A 144 21.30 -6.83 4.13
CA THR A 144 22.14 -6.95 2.92
C THR A 144 21.42 -6.26 1.77
N PHE A 145 22.05 -5.24 1.21
CA PHE A 145 21.46 -4.45 0.12
C PHE A 145 22.21 -4.67 -1.19
N GLY A 146 21.50 -4.75 -2.30
CA GLY A 146 22.11 -4.95 -3.61
C GLY A 146 21.27 -4.42 -4.77
N CYS A 147 21.89 -4.34 -5.95
CA CYS A 147 21.15 -4.05 -7.17
C CYS A 147 20.23 -5.21 -7.53
N ASP A 148 19.22 -4.94 -8.36
CA ASP A 148 18.16 -5.93 -8.71
C ASP A 148 18.74 -7.17 -9.42
N ALA A 149 19.87 -7.05 -10.13
CA ALA A 149 20.56 -8.18 -10.73
C ALA A 149 21.11 -9.19 -9.71
N LEU A 150 21.24 -8.81 -8.44
CA LEU A 150 21.68 -9.68 -7.35
C LEU A 150 20.56 -10.51 -6.72
N LEU A 151 19.32 -10.44 -7.24
CA LEU A 151 18.20 -11.26 -6.73
C LEU A 151 18.59 -12.73 -6.63
N CYS A 152 19.13 -13.33 -7.70
CA CYS A 152 19.54 -14.75 -7.71
C CYS A 152 20.62 -15.08 -6.67
N LYS A 153 21.39 -14.10 -6.20
CA LYS A 153 22.47 -14.31 -5.24
C LYS A 153 22.01 -14.05 -3.79
N LEU A 154 21.17 -13.05 -3.58
CA LEU A 154 20.82 -12.60 -2.22
C LEU A 154 19.53 -13.23 -1.69
N VAL A 155 18.59 -13.59 -2.58
CA VAL A 155 17.33 -14.27 -2.19
C VAL A 155 17.55 -15.69 -1.66
N PRO A 156 18.43 -16.51 -2.25
CA PRO A 156 18.74 -17.83 -1.68
C PRO A 156 19.20 -17.73 -0.22
N GLY A 157 18.68 -18.61 0.62
CA GLY A 157 18.88 -18.59 2.07
C GLY A 157 17.92 -17.68 2.85
N SER A 158 17.08 -16.91 2.17
CA SER A 158 15.91 -16.28 2.80
C SER A 158 14.84 -17.35 3.10
N LYS A 159 14.14 -17.18 4.20
CA LYS A 159 13.04 -18.06 4.59
C LYS A 159 11.74 -17.70 3.91
N MET A 160 11.61 -16.43 3.52
CA MET A 160 10.45 -15.88 2.84
C MET A 160 10.79 -14.57 2.14
N PHE A 161 9.93 -14.20 1.22
CA PHE A 161 9.99 -12.95 0.49
C PHE A 161 8.66 -12.21 0.62
N PHE A 162 8.68 -10.95 1.02
CA PHE A 162 7.49 -10.11 1.09
C PHE A 162 7.53 -8.97 0.08
N ILE A 163 6.40 -8.71 -0.56
CA ILE A 163 6.17 -7.48 -1.33
C ILE A 163 4.83 -6.85 -0.95
N GLY A 164 4.65 -5.57 -1.29
CA GLY A 164 3.34 -4.94 -1.32
C GLY A 164 2.62 -5.21 -2.64
N ALA A 165 1.41 -4.65 -2.79
CA ALA A 165 0.69 -4.60 -4.05
C ALA A 165 0.16 -3.19 -4.33
N ASP A 166 0.07 -2.82 -5.60
CA ASP A 166 -0.62 -1.62 -6.07
C ASP A 166 -2.09 -1.93 -6.39
N ALA A 167 -2.34 -3.11 -6.97
CA ALA A 167 -3.68 -3.63 -7.22
C ALA A 167 -3.69 -5.17 -7.25
N ILE A 168 -4.86 -5.76 -7.04
CA ILE A 168 -5.12 -7.20 -7.15
C ILE A 168 -6.40 -7.38 -7.98
N SER A 169 -6.33 -8.14 -9.06
CA SER A 169 -7.49 -8.44 -9.90
C SER A 169 -8.44 -9.45 -9.25
N SER A 170 -9.63 -9.57 -9.78
CA SER A 170 -10.62 -10.58 -9.38
C SER A 170 -10.15 -12.02 -9.61
N THR A 171 -9.19 -12.22 -10.52
CA THR A 171 -8.56 -13.51 -10.81
C THR A 171 -7.35 -13.80 -9.90
N GLY A 172 -6.99 -12.83 -9.02
CA GLY A 172 -5.85 -12.96 -8.11
C GLY A 172 -4.50 -12.54 -8.71
N GLU A 173 -4.50 -11.90 -9.87
CA GLU A 173 -3.27 -11.33 -10.45
C GLU A 173 -2.85 -10.11 -9.63
N VAL A 174 -1.57 -10.07 -9.27
CA VAL A 174 -1.01 -9.01 -8.44
C VAL A 174 -0.25 -8.01 -9.31
N TYR A 175 -0.66 -6.76 -9.24
CA TYR A 175 0.04 -5.63 -9.85
C TYR A 175 0.91 -4.99 -8.77
N ALA A 176 2.21 -4.96 -9.03
CA ALA A 176 3.20 -4.45 -8.08
C ALA A 176 4.35 -3.80 -8.85
N LYS A 177 5.33 -3.28 -8.12
CA LYS A 177 6.50 -2.61 -8.66
C LYS A 177 7.22 -3.43 -9.72
N THR A 178 7.67 -2.77 -10.80
CA THR A 178 8.56 -3.36 -11.81
C THR A 178 9.72 -4.10 -11.13
N GLY A 179 9.94 -5.35 -11.52
CA GLY A 179 10.92 -6.23 -10.87
C GLY A 179 10.30 -7.25 -9.89
N SER A 180 9.08 -7.03 -9.39
CA SER A 180 8.41 -7.98 -8.48
C SER A 180 8.17 -9.33 -9.12
N TYR A 181 7.84 -9.38 -10.42
CA TYR A 181 7.70 -10.64 -11.16
C TYR A 181 9.03 -11.40 -11.25
N LEU A 182 10.14 -10.69 -11.51
CA LEU A 182 11.47 -11.31 -11.50
C LEU A 182 11.80 -11.88 -10.12
N ALA A 183 11.50 -11.15 -9.04
CA ALA A 183 11.70 -11.64 -7.68
C ALA A 183 10.85 -12.90 -7.40
N ALA A 184 9.61 -12.94 -7.89
CA ALA A 184 8.73 -14.10 -7.76
C ALA A 184 9.28 -15.33 -8.51
N LEU A 185 9.81 -15.14 -9.72
CA LEU A 185 10.46 -16.22 -10.47
C LEU A 185 11.68 -16.78 -9.74
N VAL A 186 12.53 -15.91 -9.18
CA VAL A 186 13.69 -16.33 -8.38
C VAL A 186 13.22 -17.08 -7.13
N CYS A 187 12.20 -16.60 -6.43
CA CYS A 187 11.64 -17.31 -5.28
C CYS A 187 11.10 -18.69 -5.66
N SER A 188 10.40 -18.79 -6.79
CA SER A 188 9.88 -20.07 -7.32
C SER A 188 11.01 -21.06 -7.62
N GLU A 189 12.07 -20.61 -8.27
CA GLU A 189 13.25 -21.43 -8.60
C GLU A 189 13.92 -22.02 -7.36
N PHE A 190 14.03 -21.22 -6.29
CA PHE A 190 14.69 -21.65 -5.04
C PHE A 190 13.71 -22.18 -3.98
N GLY A 191 12.43 -22.35 -4.29
CA GLY A 191 11.41 -22.87 -3.36
C GLY A 191 11.19 -21.96 -2.16
N ILE A 192 11.34 -20.64 -2.32
CA ILE A 192 11.18 -19.64 -1.25
C ILE A 192 9.74 -19.12 -1.26
N PRO A 193 9.00 -19.21 -0.14
CA PRO A 193 7.67 -18.65 -0.04
C PRO A 193 7.66 -17.15 -0.37
N PHE A 194 6.74 -16.77 -1.28
CA PHE A 194 6.57 -15.41 -1.75
C PHE A 194 5.20 -14.88 -1.31
N TYR A 195 5.20 -13.86 -0.47
CA TYR A 195 3.99 -13.30 0.13
C TYR A 195 3.72 -11.89 -0.35
N VAL A 196 2.45 -11.60 -0.60
CA VAL A 196 1.96 -10.26 -0.95
C VAL A 196 1.22 -9.68 0.26
N ALA A 197 1.73 -8.60 0.79
CA ALA A 197 1.16 -7.89 1.94
C ALA A 197 0.25 -6.76 1.44
N ALA A 198 -1.05 -6.99 1.44
CA ALA A 198 -2.04 -6.03 0.93
C ALA A 198 -3.32 -6.05 1.77
N ASP A 199 -3.99 -4.92 1.85
CA ASP A 199 -5.34 -4.80 2.40
C ASP A 199 -6.40 -4.88 1.28
N THR A 200 -7.66 -4.89 1.69
CA THR A 200 -8.79 -5.02 0.76
C THR A 200 -8.98 -3.84 -0.20
N SER A 201 -8.41 -2.68 0.09
CA SER A 201 -8.46 -1.52 -0.80
C SER A 201 -7.64 -1.71 -2.09
N LYS A 202 -6.80 -2.76 -2.13
CA LYS A 202 -6.01 -3.13 -3.31
C LYS A 202 -6.78 -4.00 -4.30
N PHE A 203 -7.92 -4.57 -3.93
CA PHE A 203 -8.74 -5.34 -4.86
C PHE A 203 -9.50 -4.42 -5.82
N ASP A 204 -9.37 -4.69 -7.12
CA ASP A 204 -10.06 -3.96 -8.16
C ASP A 204 -11.40 -4.62 -8.48
N PRO A 205 -12.55 -4.02 -8.07
CA PRO A 205 -13.85 -4.56 -8.37
C PRO A 205 -14.21 -4.49 -9.86
N LEU A 206 -13.63 -3.56 -10.62
CA LEU A 206 -13.90 -3.41 -12.04
C LEU A 206 -13.32 -4.57 -12.86
N SER A 207 -12.30 -5.22 -12.36
CA SER A 207 -11.74 -6.43 -12.99
C SER A 207 -12.74 -7.60 -13.02
N LEU A 208 -13.74 -7.64 -12.11
CA LEU A 208 -14.86 -8.58 -12.16
C LEU A 208 -15.73 -8.38 -13.42
N LEU A 209 -15.79 -7.17 -13.94
CA LEU A 209 -16.56 -6.81 -15.12
C LEU A 209 -15.74 -6.91 -16.41
N GLY A 210 -14.50 -7.43 -16.32
CA GLY A 210 -13.59 -7.58 -17.45
C GLY A 210 -12.83 -6.32 -17.86
N PHE A 211 -12.88 -5.25 -17.05
CA PHE A 211 -12.06 -4.08 -17.30
C PHE A 211 -10.60 -4.37 -16.89
N PRO A 212 -9.61 -4.11 -17.77
CA PRO A 212 -8.23 -4.33 -17.44
C PRO A 212 -7.76 -3.31 -16.40
N ILE A 213 -6.97 -3.76 -15.42
CA ILE A 213 -6.24 -2.86 -14.53
C ILE A 213 -5.26 -2.07 -15.39
N LYS A 214 -5.41 -0.76 -15.41
CA LYS A 214 -4.49 0.12 -16.16
C LYS A 214 -3.14 0.11 -15.46
N ASP A 215 -2.14 -0.41 -16.15
CA ASP A 215 -0.75 -0.30 -15.72
C ASP A 215 -0.34 1.18 -15.82
N SER A 216 -0.22 1.83 -14.67
CA SER A 216 0.30 3.18 -14.61
C SER A 216 1.83 3.11 -14.67
N LEU A 217 2.38 2.90 -15.87
CA LEU A 217 3.79 3.16 -16.13
C LEU A 217 4.04 4.64 -15.82
N ARG A 218 4.57 4.91 -14.64
CA ARG A 218 5.03 6.25 -14.33
C ARG A 218 6.24 6.53 -15.19
N PRO A 219 6.27 7.65 -15.92
CA PRO A 219 7.49 8.05 -16.62
C PRO A 219 8.62 8.13 -15.60
N ALA A 220 9.79 7.64 -16.00
CA ALA A 220 11.01 7.65 -15.21
C ALA A 220 11.48 9.09 -14.97
#